data_7089f27b5272aebc0d5a0b5969381607
#
_entry.id   7089f27b5272aebc0d5a0b5969381607
#
_cell.length_a   1.000
_cell.length_b   1.000
_cell.length_c   1.000
_cell.angle_alpha   90.00
_cell.angle_beta   90.00
_cell.angle_gamma   90.00
#
_symmetry.space_group_name_H-M   'P 1'
#
loop_
_entity.id
_entity.type
_entity.pdbx_description
1 polymer ?
#
loop_
_entity_poly.entity_id
_entity_poly.type
_entity_poly.pdbx_seq_one_letter_code
_entity_poly.pdbx_strand_id
1 'polypeptide(L)'
;MISISPSGVSAMQSGRFDDLQHRIDGWLCAELPSWLKRTVGQRKDDLHAVIADGREAGMRVETDFALYALLMFLPGGNWRDIRDERHVAEAMMLPDVTAPNKLMWLEGWLAERGHQIAGV
;
A
#
# COMPACT_ATOMS: atom_id res chain seq x y z
N MET A 1 12.01 2.13 -7.69
CA MET A 1 11.64 0.96 -6.87
C MET A 1 12.20 1.12 -5.46
N ILE A 2 11.43 0.72 -4.47
CA ILE A 2 11.87 0.84 -3.07
C ILE A 2 13.01 -0.14 -2.79
N SER A 3 14.07 0.32 -2.11
CA SER A 3 15.20 -0.52 -1.75
C SER A 3 14.98 -1.06 -0.33
N ILE A 4 14.84 -2.37 -0.21
CA ILE A 4 14.57 -3.04 1.07
C ILE A 4 15.83 -3.77 1.52
N SER A 5 16.29 -3.45 2.73
CA SER A 5 17.39 -4.15 3.36
C SER A 5 16.85 -5.22 4.33
N PRO A 6 17.67 -6.23 4.71
CA PRO A 6 17.27 -7.19 5.75
C PRO A 6 16.88 -6.52 7.07
N SER A 7 17.46 -5.39 7.40
CA SER A 7 17.10 -4.64 8.60
C SER A 7 15.69 -4.07 8.52
N GLY A 8 15.18 -3.78 7.31
CA GLY A 8 13.81 -3.36 7.13
C GLY A 8 12.82 -4.42 7.56
N VAL A 9 13.09 -5.68 7.23
CA VAL A 9 12.25 -6.82 7.64
C VAL A 9 12.30 -7.00 9.15
N SER A 10 13.48 -6.90 9.75
CA SER A 10 13.65 -6.99 11.20
C SER A 10 12.89 -5.87 11.93
N ALA A 11 12.88 -4.67 11.37
CA ALA A 11 12.19 -3.54 11.97
C ALA A 11 10.69 -3.80 12.08
N MET A 12 10.10 -4.48 11.11
CA MET A 12 8.68 -4.86 11.16
C MET A 12 8.41 -5.82 12.32
N GLN A 13 9.28 -6.81 12.49
CA GLN A 13 9.14 -7.81 13.56
C GLN A 13 9.31 -7.22 14.95
N SER A 14 10.07 -6.13 15.06
CA SER A 14 10.34 -5.47 16.31
C SER A 14 9.28 -4.44 16.71
N GLY A 15 8.16 -4.37 16.00
CA GLY A 15 7.11 -3.39 16.28
C GLY A 15 7.44 -1.97 15.86
N ARG A 16 8.41 -1.79 14.99
CA ARG A 16 8.80 -0.47 14.46
C ARG A 16 7.89 0.00 13.36
N PHE A 17 6.62 0.06 13.67
CA PHE A 17 5.58 0.46 12.74
C PHE A 17 5.81 1.88 12.24
N ASP A 18 6.22 2.78 13.13
CA ASP A 18 6.47 4.19 12.78
C ASP A 18 7.64 4.33 11.81
N ASP A 19 8.69 3.53 11.96
CA ASP A 19 9.84 3.56 11.04
C ASP A 19 9.43 3.07 9.66
N LEU A 20 8.64 2.00 9.59
CA LEU A 20 8.10 1.47 8.33
C LEU A 20 7.25 2.52 7.64
N GLN A 21 6.33 3.12 8.38
CA GLN A 21 5.44 4.14 7.87
C GLN A 21 6.21 5.34 7.33
N HIS A 22 7.24 5.79 8.05
CA HIS A 22 8.07 6.92 7.64
C HIS A 22 8.81 6.63 6.33
N ARG A 23 9.38 5.43 6.19
CA ARG A 23 10.09 5.05 4.96
C ARG A 23 9.15 4.96 3.76
N ILE A 24 7.97 4.40 3.95
CA ILE A 24 6.97 4.31 2.88
C ILE A 24 6.47 5.70 2.50
N ASP A 25 6.22 6.58 3.46
CA ASP A 25 5.84 7.96 3.17
C ASP A 25 6.90 8.66 2.32
N GLY A 26 8.16 8.54 2.68
CA GLY A 26 9.26 9.13 1.90
C GLY A 26 9.31 8.59 0.47
N TRP A 27 9.11 7.29 0.29
CA TRP A 27 9.08 6.69 -1.03
C TRP A 27 7.87 7.17 -1.84
N LEU A 28 6.69 7.24 -1.23
CA LEU A 28 5.48 7.74 -1.90
C LEU A 28 5.64 9.20 -2.31
N CYS A 29 6.32 10.01 -1.50
CA CYS A 29 6.59 11.41 -1.86
C CYS A 29 7.40 11.50 -3.16
N ALA A 30 8.30 10.54 -3.40
CA ALA A 30 9.10 10.51 -4.62
C ALA A 30 8.33 9.91 -5.81
N GLU A 31 7.49 8.92 -5.58
CA GLU A 31 6.83 8.14 -6.63
C GLU A 31 5.46 8.70 -7.05
N LEU A 32 4.74 9.35 -6.12
CA LEU A 32 3.39 9.86 -6.36
C LEU A 32 3.32 11.37 -6.10
N PRO A 33 3.40 12.20 -7.14
CA PRO A 33 3.25 13.66 -6.94
C PRO A 33 1.95 14.06 -6.23
N SER A 34 0.86 13.32 -6.49
CA SER A 34 -0.42 13.57 -5.82
C SER A 34 -0.38 13.34 -4.31
N TRP A 35 0.54 12.50 -3.85
CA TRP A 35 0.72 12.23 -2.42
C TRP A 35 1.17 13.48 -1.66
N LEU A 36 2.02 14.29 -2.29
CA LEU A 36 2.52 15.54 -1.71
C LEU A 36 1.44 16.60 -1.55
N LYS A 37 0.31 16.49 -2.24
CA LYS A 37 -0.80 17.44 -2.11
C LYS A 37 -1.56 17.26 -0.81
N ARG A 38 -1.37 16.14 -0.12
CA ARG A 38 -1.99 15.89 1.18
C ARG A 38 -1.18 16.56 2.29
N THR A 39 -1.86 16.95 3.36
CA THR A 39 -1.15 17.45 4.54
C THR A 39 -0.34 16.33 5.19
N VAL A 40 0.65 16.68 6.00
CA VAL A 40 1.45 15.69 6.74
C VAL A 40 0.54 14.83 7.62
N GLY A 41 -0.44 15.44 8.29
CA GLY A 41 -1.39 14.70 9.12
C GLY A 41 -2.24 13.71 8.32
N GLN A 42 -2.73 14.13 7.16
CA GLN A 42 -3.50 13.25 6.28
C GLN A 42 -2.67 12.06 5.79
N ARG A 43 -1.43 12.32 5.37
CA ARG A 43 -0.53 11.26 4.93
C ARG A 43 -0.27 10.25 6.04
N LYS A 44 -0.02 10.75 7.25
CA LYS A 44 0.23 9.90 8.42
C LYS A 44 -0.98 9.00 8.72
N ASP A 45 -2.17 9.58 8.79
CA ASP A 45 -3.38 8.85 9.14
C ASP A 45 -3.76 7.85 8.05
N ASP A 46 -3.72 8.25 6.79
CA ASP A 46 -4.09 7.39 5.67
C ASP A 46 -3.11 6.22 5.54
N LEU A 47 -1.82 6.49 5.65
CA LEU A 47 -0.81 5.46 5.52
C LEU A 47 -0.87 4.47 6.69
N HIS A 48 -1.11 4.97 7.90
CA HIS A 48 -1.29 4.11 9.06
C HIS A 48 -2.42 3.11 8.83
N ALA A 49 -3.57 3.59 8.34
CA ALA A 49 -4.72 2.74 8.07
C ALA A 49 -4.44 1.71 6.97
N VAL A 50 -3.79 2.14 5.88
CA VAL A 50 -3.48 1.25 4.76
C VAL A 50 -2.47 0.18 5.16
N ILE A 51 -1.46 0.51 5.96
CA ILE A 51 -0.50 -0.48 6.45
C ILE A 51 -1.21 -1.49 7.37
N ALA A 52 -2.12 -1.04 8.22
CA ALA A 52 -2.91 -1.94 9.07
C ALA A 52 -3.75 -2.91 8.21
N ASP A 53 -4.41 -2.39 7.17
CA ASP A 53 -5.17 -3.21 6.24
C ASP A 53 -4.28 -4.23 5.52
N GLY A 54 -3.10 -3.83 5.11
CA GLY A 54 -2.13 -4.73 4.47
C GLY A 54 -1.71 -5.87 5.38
N ARG A 55 -1.50 -5.56 6.65
CA ARG A 55 -1.16 -6.58 7.65
C ARG A 55 -2.28 -7.62 7.79
N GLU A 56 -3.52 -7.18 7.84
CA GLU A 56 -4.66 -8.07 7.88
C GLU A 56 -4.78 -8.91 6.61
N ALA A 57 -4.37 -8.37 5.48
CA ALA A 57 -4.36 -9.08 4.20
C ALA A 57 -3.19 -10.08 4.06
N GLY A 58 -2.34 -10.18 5.06
CA GLY A 58 -1.24 -11.15 5.07
C GLY A 58 0.10 -10.59 4.65
N MET A 59 0.23 -9.30 4.44
CA MET A 59 1.50 -8.67 4.10
C MET A 59 2.44 -8.66 5.29
N ARG A 60 3.72 -8.92 5.06
CA ARG A 60 4.72 -9.04 6.13
C ARG A 60 6.03 -8.32 5.82
N VAL A 61 6.30 -8.03 4.54
CA VAL A 61 7.55 -7.39 4.14
C VAL A 61 7.26 -5.97 3.64
N GLU A 62 8.26 -5.10 3.81
CA GLU A 62 8.12 -3.68 3.50
C GLU A 62 7.73 -3.44 2.03
N THR A 63 8.28 -4.22 1.10
CA THR A 63 7.95 -4.09 -0.32
C THR A 63 6.46 -4.28 -0.57
N ASP A 64 5.85 -5.28 0.06
CA ASP A 64 4.42 -5.55 -0.10
C ASP A 64 3.58 -4.39 0.42
N PHE A 65 3.90 -3.87 1.60
CA PHE A 65 3.21 -2.70 2.15
C PHE A 65 3.37 -1.47 1.27
N ALA A 66 4.57 -1.24 0.74
CA ALA A 66 4.84 -0.10 -0.12
C ALA A 66 4.02 -0.17 -1.41
N LEU A 67 3.99 -1.33 -2.05
CA LEU A 67 3.21 -1.54 -3.28
C LEU A 67 1.71 -1.41 -3.02
N TYR A 68 1.23 -1.97 -1.91
CA TYR A 68 -0.17 -1.85 -1.54
C TYR A 68 -0.56 -0.38 -1.34
N ALA A 69 0.25 0.38 -0.61
CA ALA A 69 0.03 1.80 -0.41
C ALA A 69 0.04 2.57 -1.74
N LEU A 70 0.99 2.28 -2.62
CA LEU A 70 1.04 2.90 -3.93
C LEU A 70 -0.26 2.68 -4.71
N LEU A 71 -0.74 1.44 -4.76
CA LEU A 71 -1.96 1.11 -5.48
C LEU A 71 -3.20 1.77 -4.87
N MET A 72 -3.28 1.82 -3.54
CA MET A 72 -4.43 2.43 -2.85
C MET A 72 -4.48 3.95 -3.00
N PHE A 73 -3.33 4.60 -3.17
CA PHE A 73 -3.24 6.05 -3.25
C PHE A 73 -3.08 6.59 -4.67
N LEU A 74 -3.30 5.76 -5.70
CA LEU A 74 -3.23 6.21 -7.09
C LEU A 74 -4.19 7.36 -7.36
N PRO A 75 -3.81 8.32 -8.23
CA PRO A 75 -4.68 9.42 -8.61
C PRO A 75 -5.99 8.93 -9.24
N GLY A 76 -7.07 9.67 -9.04
CA GLY A 76 -8.36 9.37 -9.64
C GLY A 76 -9.23 8.42 -8.85
N GLY A 77 -8.76 7.95 -7.68
CA GLY A 77 -9.53 7.08 -6.83
C GLY A 77 -9.50 7.53 -5.38
N ASN A 78 -10.36 6.95 -4.58
CA ASN A 78 -10.36 7.11 -3.13
C ASN A 78 -10.02 5.76 -2.52
N TRP A 79 -8.95 5.70 -1.74
CA TRP A 79 -8.48 4.43 -1.20
C TRP A 79 -9.50 3.75 -0.29
N ARG A 80 -10.34 4.52 0.41
CA ARG A 80 -11.38 3.95 1.27
C ARG A 80 -12.45 3.25 0.44
N ASP A 81 -12.83 3.82 -0.69
CA ASP A 81 -13.80 3.22 -1.60
C ASP A 81 -13.23 1.95 -2.24
N ILE A 82 -11.94 1.97 -2.59
CA ILE A 82 -11.26 0.80 -3.13
C ILE A 82 -11.23 -0.31 -2.08
N ARG A 83 -10.81 0.01 -0.86
CA ARG A 83 -10.73 -0.95 0.24
C ARG A 83 -12.09 -1.60 0.53
N ASP A 84 -13.15 -0.80 0.51
CA ASP A 84 -14.50 -1.22 0.88
C ASP A 84 -15.25 -1.88 -0.29
N GLU A 85 -14.66 -1.83 -1.50
CA GLU A 85 -15.26 -2.51 -2.64
C GLU A 85 -15.26 -4.02 -2.38
N ARG A 86 -16.39 -4.65 -2.63
CA ARG A 86 -16.64 -6.05 -2.24
C ARG A 86 -15.59 -7.02 -2.79
N HIS A 87 -15.27 -6.91 -4.08
CA HIS A 87 -14.32 -7.83 -4.70
C HIS A 87 -12.91 -7.64 -4.16
N VAL A 88 -12.52 -6.40 -3.87
CA VAL A 88 -11.22 -6.09 -3.28
C VAL A 88 -11.16 -6.63 -1.85
N ALA A 89 -12.18 -6.37 -1.05
CA ALA A 89 -12.23 -6.84 0.32
C ALA A 89 -12.13 -8.37 0.39
N GLU A 90 -12.88 -9.08 -0.46
CA GLU A 90 -12.85 -10.53 -0.52
C GLU A 90 -11.48 -11.06 -0.96
N ALA A 91 -10.90 -10.47 -2.01
CA ALA A 91 -9.59 -10.91 -2.53
C ALA A 91 -8.48 -10.74 -1.51
N MET A 92 -8.48 -9.61 -0.80
CA MET A 92 -7.44 -9.33 0.20
C MET A 92 -7.49 -10.29 1.39
N MET A 93 -8.65 -10.86 1.67
CA MET A 93 -8.83 -11.75 2.82
C MET A 93 -8.73 -13.23 2.48
N LEU A 94 -8.43 -13.59 1.24
CA LEU A 94 -8.26 -15.00 0.85
C LEU A 94 -7.05 -15.61 1.56
N PRO A 95 -7.23 -16.69 2.36
CA PRO A 95 -6.13 -17.21 3.18
C PRO A 95 -5.05 -17.96 2.41
N ASP A 96 -5.38 -18.50 1.24
CA ASP A 96 -4.47 -19.36 0.46
C ASP A 96 -3.73 -18.60 -0.65
N VAL A 97 -3.89 -17.28 -0.71
CA VAL A 97 -3.24 -16.45 -1.72
C VAL A 97 -2.13 -15.65 -1.07
N THR A 98 -0.93 -15.68 -1.67
CA THR A 98 0.22 -14.92 -1.16
C THR A 98 0.02 -13.43 -1.38
N ALA A 99 0.70 -12.61 -0.56
CA ALA A 99 0.63 -11.16 -0.69
C ALA A 99 1.04 -10.67 -2.09
N PRO A 100 2.14 -11.14 -2.70
CA PRO A 100 2.46 -10.73 -4.07
C PRO A 100 1.37 -11.03 -5.08
N ASN A 101 0.70 -12.17 -4.98
CA ASN A 101 -0.39 -12.53 -5.89
C ASN A 101 -1.61 -11.64 -5.67
N LYS A 102 -1.92 -11.30 -4.43
CA LYS A 102 -3.00 -10.34 -4.13
C LYS A 102 -2.71 -8.98 -4.73
N LEU A 103 -1.47 -8.52 -4.66
CA LEU A 103 -1.05 -7.25 -5.22
C LEU A 103 -1.13 -7.25 -6.75
N MET A 104 -0.75 -8.33 -7.40
CA MET A 104 -0.92 -8.48 -8.85
C MET A 104 -2.39 -8.43 -9.25
N TRP A 105 -3.23 -9.10 -8.52
CA TRP A 105 -4.67 -9.07 -8.76
C TRP A 105 -5.23 -7.65 -8.61
N LEU A 106 -4.85 -6.95 -7.54
CA LEU A 106 -5.31 -5.59 -7.26
C LEU A 106 -4.87 -4.63 -8.36
N GLU A 107 -3.63 -4.75 -8.81
CA GLU A 107 -3.12 -3.93 -9.90
C GLU A 107 -3.95 -4.11 -11.16
N GLY A 108 -4.24 -5.35 -11.55
CA GLY A 108 -5.08 -5.67 -12.70
C GLY A 108 -6.50 -5.13 -12.55
N TRP A 109 -7.07 -5.29 -11.37
CA TRP A 109 -8.43 -4.79 -11.07
C TRP A 109 -8.50 -3.26 -11.20
N LEU A 110 -7.51 -2.54 -10.68
CA LEU A 110 -7.42 -1.09 -10.79
C LEU A 110 -7.23 -0.64 -12.24
N ALA A 111 -6.39 -1.33 -12.99
CA ALA A 111 -6.14 -1.03 -14.40
C ALA A 111 -7.42 -1.15 -15.24
N GLU A 112 -8.23 -2.17 -14.98
CA GLU A 112 -9.51 -2.36 -15.66
C GLU A 112 -10.49 -1.23 -15.40
N ARG A 113 -10.36 -0.54 -14.28
CA ARG A 113 -11.22 0.59 -13.91
C ARG A 113 -10.65 1.95 -14.31
N GLY A 114 -9.62 1.94 -15.14
CA GLY A 114 -9.05 3.15 -15.69
C GLY A 114 -8.10 3.90 -14.78
N HIS A 115 -7.64 3.29 -13.69
CA HIS A 115 -6.61 3.88 -12.85
C HIS A 115 -5.27 3.86 -13.59
N GLN A 116 -4.55 4.97 -13.56
CA GLN A 116 -3.27 5.09 -14.25
C GLN A 116 -2.15 4.55 -13.37
N ILE A 117 -1.82 3.29 -13.56
CA ILE A 117 -0.72 2.67 -12.83
C ILE A 117 0.61 3.02 -13.50
N ALA A 118 0.66 2.96 -14.82
CA ALA A 118 1.83 3.37 -15.59
C ALA A 118 1.84 4.89 -15.73
N GLY A 119 2.99 5.51 -15.48
CA GLY A 119 3.13 6.96 -15.60
C GLY A 119 2.63 7.75 -14.38
N VAL A 120 2.47 7.09 -13.27
CA VAL A 120 2.06 7.72 -12.01
C VAL A 120 3.12 8.73 -11.47
#